data_ea35930e9ae04ea958d41f7d81940b6b
#
_entry.id   ea35930e9ae04ea958d41f7d81940b6b
#
_cell.length_a   1.000
_cell.length_b   1.000
_cell.length_c   1.000
_cell.angle_alpha   90.00
_cell.angle_beta   90.00
_cell.angle_gamma   90.00
#
_symmetry.space_group_name_H-M   'P 1'
#
loop_
_entity.id
_entity.type
_entity.pdbx_description
1 polymer ?
#
loop_
_entity_poly.entity_id
_entity_poly.type
_entity_poly.pdbx_seq_one_letter_code
_entity_poly.pdbx_strand_id
1 'polypeptide(L)'
;QEELAARSLEVIDATCPFVEKIHRIVQKAEREGRRCLIIGTPEHPEVRAIASFCTGPVVLQSAEELQKWLDFDGTRRDLPLTMVCQTTGTQKNWDSCREIAKKVCTNCEIFDTICRATEMRQEEAIRLSRKCDAMVVVGDASSANTGRLAMICKQHCRTVTLVDHAGDLDLGLFSGAATIGITAGASTPSWIIKEVN
;
A
#
# COMPACT_ATOMS: atom_id res chain seq x y z
N GLN A 1 -6.96 2.69 21.17
CA GLN A 1 -7.78 3.94 21.20
C GLN A 1 -8.67 3.99 22.42
N GLU A 2 -9.48 2.96 22.69
CA GLU A 2 -10.39 2.89 23.84
C GLU A 2 -9.66 3.06 25.19
N GLU A 3 -8.50 2.41 25.34
CA GLU A 3 -7.69 2.52 26.57
C GLU A 3 -7.13 3.94 26.78
N LEU A 4 -6.74 4.63 25.70
CA LEU A 4 -6.26 6.01 25.74
C LEU A 4 -7.40 7.00 26.05
N ALA A 5 -8.56 6.78 25.42
CA ALA A 5 -9.77 7.55 25.69
C ALA A 5 -10.23 7.38 27.16
N ALA A 6 -10.14 6.16 27.72
CA ALA A 6 -10.44 5.90 29.14
C ALA A 6 -9.51 6.65 30.10
N ARG A 7 -8.32 7.07 29.66
CA ARG A 7 -7.36 7.90 30.43
C ARG A 7 -7.56 9.40 30.22
N SER A 8 -8.66 9.83 29.58
CA SER A 8 -8.96 11.23 29.25
C SER A 8 -7.87 11.90 28.42
N LEU A 9 -7.19 11.13 27.56
CA LEU A 9 -6.20 11.66 26.64
C LEU A 9 -6.89 12.01 25.31
N GLU A 10 -6.51 13.14 24.73
CA GLU A 10 -6.89 13.48 23.37
C GLU A 10 -6.14 12.55 22.40
N VAL A 11 -6.90 11.84 21.58
CA VAL A 11 -6.32 10.90 20.60
C VAL A 11 -6.48 11.45 19.19
N ILE A 12 -5.35 11.74 18.55
CA ILE A 12 -5.31 12.07 17.13
C ILE A 12 -4.94 10.79 16.38
N ASP A 13 -5.92 10.22 15.67
CA ASP A 13 -5.71 9.01 14.88
C ASP A 13 -5.10 9.37 13.51
N ALA A 14 -3.84 8.99 13.31
CA ALA A 14 -3.11 9.17 12.06
C ALA A 14 -3.08 7.90 11.20
N THR A 15 -3.95 6.92 11.48
CA THR A 15 -4.05 5.71 10.66
C THR A 15 -4.39 6.06 9.21
N CYS A 16 -3.63 5.48 8.28
CA CYS A 16 -3.88 5.67 6.86
C CYS A 16 -5.33 5.27 6.50
N PRO A 17 -6.10 6.10 5.75
CA PRO A 17 -7.49 5.79 5.39
C PRO A 17 -7.68 4.45 4.65
N PHE A 18 -6.68 4.00 3.90
CA PHE A 18 -6.71 2.69 3.24
C PHE A 18 -6.64 1.55 4.26
N VAL A 19 -5.81 1.67 5.29
CA VAL A 19 -5.73 0.70 6.39
C VAL A 19 -7.00 0.74 7.23
N GLU A 20 -7.50 1.92 7.56
CA GLU A 20 -8.76 2.09 8.28
C GLU A 20 -9.95 1.43 7.56
N LYS A 21 -9.99 1.53 6.22
CA LYS A 21 -11.00 0.83 5.42
C LYS A 21 -10.96 -0.68 5.64
N ILE A 22 -9.77 -1.29 5.72
CA ILE A 22 -9.64 -2.73 5.99
C ILE A 22 -10.15 -3.07 7.37
N HIS A 23 -9.79 -2.27 8.39
CA HIS A 23 -10.29 -2.46 9.75
C HIS A 23 -11.82 -2.50 9.79
N ARG A 24 -12.49 -1.56 9.11
CA ARG A 24 -13.96 -1.52 9.03
C ARG A 24 -14.55 -2.75 8.34
N ILE A 25 -13.92 -3.24 7.25
CA ILE A 25 -14.35 -4.45 6.56
C ILE A 25 -14.27 -5.65 7.49
N VAL A 26 -13.15 -5.83 8.18
CA VAL A 26 -12.91 -6.97 9.06
C VAL A 26 -13.81 -6.93 10.30
N GLN A 27 -14.02 -5.75 10.90
CA GLN A 27 -14.98 -5.57 11.99
C GLN A 27 -16.43 -5.86 11.58
N LYS A 28 -16.79 -5.51 10.34
CA LYS A 28 -18.11 -5.87 9.79
C LYS A 28 -18.23 -7.38 9.64
N ALA A 29 -17.23 -8.03 9.07
CA ALA A 29 -17.19 -9.48 8.91
C ALA A 29 -17.33 -10.21 10.24
N GLU A 30 -16.63 -9.76 11.29
CA GLU A 30 -16.74 -10.31 12.65
C GLU A 30 -18.17 -10.22 13.17
N ARG A 31 -18.83 -9.06 13.07
CA ARG A 31 -20.23 -8.89 13.49
C ARG A 31 -21.21 -9.78 12.73
N GLU A 32 -20.89 -10.12 11.49
CA GLU A 32 -21.69 -11.00 10.63
C GLU A 32 -21.35 -12.49 10.77
N GLY A 33 -20.45 -12.84 11.71
CA GLY A 33 -20.01 -14.21 11.95
C GLY A 33 -19.21 -14.82 10.81
N ARG A 34 -18.60 -14.00 9.97
CA ARG A 34 -17.77 -14.42 8.85
C ARG A 34 -16.31 -14.58 9.29
N ARG A 35 -15.65 -15.62 8.84
CA ARG A 35 -14.24 -15.83 9.13
C ARG A 35 -13.37 -14.99 8.20
N CYS A 36 -12.41 -14.25 8.79
CA CYS A 36 -11.51 -13.39 8.04
C CYS A 36 -10.30 -14.16 7.51
N LEU A 37 -10.09 -14.10 6.18
CA LEU A 37 -8.88 -14.51 5.49
C LEU A 37 -8.06 -13.24 5.17
N ILE A 38 -6.85 -13.16 5.68
CA ILE A 38 -5.96 -12.01 5.50
C ILE A 38 -4.78 -12.47 4.64
N ILE A 39 -4.70 -11.97 3.41
CA ILE A 39 -3.56 -12.26 2.53
C ILE A 39 -2.46 -11.26 2.84
N GLY A 40 -1.37 -11.72 3.44
CA GLY A 40 -0.26 -10.87 3.88
C GLY A 40 0.76 -11.60 4.75
N THR A 41 1.79 -10.87 5.18
CA THR A 41 2.87 -11.41 6.00
C THR A 41 2.45 -11.38 7.49
N PRO A 42 2.41 -12.51 8.20
CA PRO A 42 1.89 -12.60 9.57
C PRO A 42 2.56 -11.65 10.57
N GLU A 43 3.88 -11.44 10.44
CA GLU A 43 4.67 -10.60 11.34
C GLU A 43 4.55 -9.10 11.04
N HIS A 44 3.95 -8.73 9.89
CA HIS A 44 3.82 -7.33 9.49
C HIS A 44 2.88 -6.58 10.45
N PRO A 45 3.27 -5.39 10.94
CA PRO A 45 2.46 -4.62 11.89
C PRO A 45 1.02 -4.37 11.42
N GLU A 46 0.84 -4.05 10.14
CA GLU A 46 -0.48 -3.87 9.53
C GLU A 46 -1.34 -5.14 9.61
N VAL A 47 -0.77 -6.31 9.27
CA VAL A 47 -1.50 -7.60 9.30
C VAL A 47 -1.87 -7.96 10.73
N ARG A 48 -0.98 -7.75 11.69
CA ARG A 48 -1.27 -7.95 13.12
C ARG A 48 -2.38 -7.02 13.61
N ALA A 49 -2.38 -5.76 13.16
CA ALA A 49 -3.44 -4.81 13.47
C ALA A 49 -4.79 -5.26 12.87
N ILE A 50 -4.83 -5.65 11.60
CA ILE A 50 -6.04 -6.17 10.94
C ILE A 50 -6.57 -7.40 11.71
N ALA A 51 -5.69 -8.35 12.03
CA ALA A 51 -6.03 -9.58 12.74
C ALA A 51 -6.61 -9.34 14.13
N SER A 52 -6.23 -8.24 14.80
CA SER A 52 -6.76 -7.91 16.14
C SER A 52 -8.25 -7.52 16.16
N PHE A 53 -8.84 -7.25 15.00
CA PHE A 53 -10.26 -6.88 14.88
C PHE A 53 -11.20 -8.06 14.63
N CYS A 54 -10.69 -9.29 14.59
CA CYS A 54 -11.53 -10.48 14.41
C CYS A 54 -11.05 -11.67 15.21
N THR A 55 -11.99 -12.56 15.54
CA THR A 55 -11.73 -13.80 16.28
C THR A 55 -11.28 -14.91 15.34
N GLY A 56 -10.13 -15.51 15.63
CA GLY A 56 -9.58 -16.62 14.85
C GLY A 56 -9.30 -16.28 13.38
N PRO A 57 -8.60 -15.17 13.09
CA PRO A 57 -8.24 -14.82 11.72
C PRO A 57 -7.33 -15.88 11.11
N VAL A 58 -7.43 -16.07 9.81
CA VAL A 58 -6.54 -16.92 9.04
C VAL A 58 -5.63 -16.02 8.19
N VAL A 59 -4.34 -15.99 8.53
CA VAL A 59 -3.35 -15.20 7.79
C VAL A 59 -2.59 -16.14 6.85
N LEU A 60 -2.53 -15.78 5.58
CA LEU A 60 -1.94 -16.58 4.52
C LEU A 60 -1.05 -15.70 3.64
N GLN A 61 0.14 -16.18 3.33
CA GLN A 61 1.12 -15.39 2.57
C GLN A 61 0.99 -15.56 1.06
N SER A 62 0.44 -16.70 0.62
CA SER A 62 0.41 -17.03 -0.80
C SER A 62 -0.85 -17.80 -1.22
N ALA A 63 -1.03 -17.89 -2.53
CA ALA A 63 -2.08 -18.68 -3.15
C ALA A 63 -1.97 -20.17 -2.81
N GLU A 64 -0.74 -20.70 -2.68
CA GLU A 64 -0.47 -22.09 -2.29
C GLU A 64 -0.91 -22.34 -0.85
N GLU A 65 -0.68 -21.41 0.06
CA GLU A 65 -1.15 -21.51 1.46
C GLU A 65 -2.68 -21.46 1.53
N LEU A 66 -3.31 -20.57 0.75
CA LEU A 66 -4.77 -20.50 0.66
C LEU A 66 -5.34 -21.83 0.15
N GLN A 67 -4.77 -22.41 -0.91
CA GLN A 67 -5.22 -23.69 -1.45
C GLN A 67 -5.07 -24.79 -0.41
N LYS A 68 -3.91 -24.92 0.25
CA LYS A 68 -3.68 -25.89 1.31
C LYS A 68 -4.66 -25.73 2.48
N TRP A 69 -4.95 -24.49 2.87
CA TRP A 69 -5.91 -24.22 3.92
C TRP A 69 -7.32 -24.67 3.55
N LEU A 70 -7.76 -24.41 2.33
CA LEU A 70 -9.07 -24.84 1.81
C LEU A 70 -9.18 -26.35 1.63
N ASP A 71 -8.09 -27.02 1.29
CA ASP A 71 -8.06 -28.47 1.05
C ASP A 71 -7.90 -29.30 2.33
N PHE A 72 -7.42 -28.69 3.41
CA PHE A 72 -7.22 -29.38 4.68
C PHE A 72 -8.53 -29.95 5.26
N ASP A 73 -9.64 -29.24 5.08
CA ASP A 73 -10.97 -29.64 5.48
C ASP A 73 -11.97 -29.11 4.44
N GLY A 74 -12.63 -30.03 3.75
CA GLY A 74 -13.58 -29.70 2.67
C GLY A 74 -14.71 -28.78 3.10
N THR A 75 -15.07 -28.75 4.39
CA THR A 75 -16.12 -27.85 4.92
C THR A 75 -15.69 -26.39 4.91
N ARG A 76 -14.39 -26.08 4.83
CA ARG A 76 -13.88 -24.71 4.81
C ARG A 76 -14.31 -23.92 3.58
N ARG A 77 -14.62 -24.63 2.49
CA ARG A 77 -15.10 -24.01 1.23
C ARG A 77 -16.49 -23.41 1.35
N ASP A 78 -17.27 -23.93 2.28
CA ASP A 78 -18.67 -23.53 2.50
C ASP A 78 -18.83 -22.55 3.66
N LEU A 79 -17.75 -22.25 4.39
CA LEU A 79 -17.78 -21.25 5.46
C LEU A 79 -18.11 -19.86 4.92
N PRO A 80 -18.82 -19.04 5.70
CA PRO A 80 -18.92 -17.62 5.40
C PRO A 80 -17.56 -16.95 5.60
N LEU A 81 -16.91 -16.58 4.51
CA LEU A 81 -15.56 -16.03 4.48
C LEU A 81 -15.57 -14.57 4.04
N THR A 82 -14.68 -13.78 4.60
CA THR A 82 -14.32 -12.45 4.09
C THR A 82 -12.81 -12.42 3.84
N MET A 83 -12.40 -12.11 2.62
CA MET A 83 -11.01 -12.08 2.23
C MET A 83 -10.54 -10.65 1.94
N VAL A 84 -9.46 -10.24 2.60
CA VAL A 84 -8.77 -8.96 2.44
C VAL A 84 -7.29 -9.18 2.18
N CYS A 85 -6.61 -8.17 1.63
CA CYS A 85 -5.16 -8.18 1.42
C CYS A 85 -4.50 -7.07 2.23
N GLN A 86 -3.29 -7.32 2.70
CA GLN A 86 -2.39 -6.29 3.19
C GLN A 86 -2.20 -5.19 2.12
N THR A 87 -2.20 -3.90 2.53
CA THR A 87 -2.14 -2.78 1.58
C THR A 87 -0.91 -2.79 0.69
N THR A 88 0.21 -3.33 1.17
CA THR A 88 1.48 -3.45 0.46
C THR A 88 1.67 -4.79 -0.25
N GLY A 89 0.64 -5.64 -0.30
CA GLY A 89 0.64 -6.91 -1.03
C GLY A 89 0.91 -6.74 -2.52
N THR A 90 1.40 -7.79 -3.17
CA THR A 90 1.61 -7.75 -4.62
C THR A 90 0.33 -8.10 -5.37
N GLN A 91 0.04 -7.36 -6.44
CA GLN A 91 -1.15 -7.61 -7.27
C GLN A 91 -1.20 -9.04 -7.78
N LYS A 92 -0.06 -9.59 -8.23
CA LYS A 92 0.04 -10.95 -8.74
C LYS A 92 -0.40 -12.00 -7.71
N ASN A 93 0.07 -11.90 -6.46
CA ASN A 93 -0.31 -12.84 -5.40
C ASN A 93 -1.79 -12.71 -5.05
N TRP A 94 -2.27 -11.46 -4.93
CA TRP A 94 -3.68 -11.17 -4.68
C TRP A 94 -4.60 -11.76 -5.76
N ASP A 95 -4.29 -11.53 -7.03
CA ASP A 95 -5.08 -12.04 -8.15
C ASP A 95 -5.15 -13.57 -8.13
N SER A 96 -4.03 -14.24 -7.86
CA SER A 96 -4.01 -15.71 -7.72
C SER A 96 -4.88 -16.19 -6.55
N CYS A 97 -4.82 -15.54 -5.38
CA CYS A 97 -5.68 -15.87 -4.23
C CYS A 97 -7.16 -15.63 -4.55
N ARG A 98 -7.46 -14.51 -5.20
CA ARG A 98 -8.83 -14.13 -5.59
C ARG A 98 -9.44 -15.15 -6.56
N GLU A 99 -8.68 -15.63 -7.54
CA GLU A 99 -9.14 -16.65 -8.49
C GLU A 99 -9.45 -17.98 -7.79
N ILE A 100 -8.58 -18.43 -6.88
CA ILE A 100 -8.82 -19.63 -6.07
C ILE A 100 -10.10 -19.46 -5.26
N ALA A 101 -10.21 -18.36 -4.51
CA ALA A 101 -11.39 -18.13 -3.66
C ALA A 101 -12.69 -18.10 -4.47
N LYS A 102 -12.71 -17.41 -5.63
CA LYS A 102 -13.87 -17.37 -6.52
C LYS A 102 -14.26 -18.73 -7.10
N LYS A 103 -13.26 -19.58 -7.37
CA LYS A 103 -13.49 -20.89 -7.98
C LYS A 103 -13.95 -21.95 -6.97
N VAL A 104 -13.47 -21.84 -5.73
CA VAL A 104 -13.56 -22.94 -4.75
C VAL A 104 -14.52 -22.62 -3.61
N CYS A 105 -14.63 -21.36 -3.17
CA CYS A 105 -15.47 -20.98 -2.04
C CYS A 105 -16.91 -20.65 -2.50
N THR A 106 -17.90 -21.17 -1.78
CA THR A 106 -19.31 -20.93 -2.10
C THR A 106 -19.85 -19.63 -1.50
N ASN A 107 -19.23 -19.13 -0.40
CA ASN A 107 -19.68 -17.94 0.33
C ASN A 107 -18.48 -17.09 0.79
N CYS A 108 -17.76 -16.49 -0.17
CA CYS A 108 -16.61 -15.63 0.13
C CYS A 108 -16.82 -14.21 -0.40
N GLU A 109 -16.85 -13.23 0.50
CA GLU A 109 -16.75 -11.81 0.15
C GLU A 109 -15.29 -11.44 -0.03
N ILE A 110 -14.94 -10.87 -1.18
CA ILE A 110 -13.56 -10.57 -1.57
C ILE A 110 -13.42 -9.07 -1.76
N PHE A 111 -12.56 -8.44 -0.97
CA PHE A 111 -12.28 -7.01 -1.02
C PHE A 111 -10.85 -6.76 -1.48
N ASP A 112 -10.68 -6.15 -2.65
CA ASP A 112 -9.37 -5.66 -3.11
C ASP A 112 -8.97 -4.46 -2.26
N THR A 113 -8.00 -4.69 -1.37
CA THR A 113 -7.53 -3.72 -0.40
C THR A 113 -6.07 -3.34 -0.60
N ILE A 114 -5.44 -3.77 -1.70
CA ILE A 114 -4.10 -3.32 -2.07
C ILE A 114 -4.12 -1.81 -2.30
N CYS A 115 -3.18 -1.12 -1.67
CA CYS A 115 -3.01 0.31 -1.87
C CYS A 115 -2.25 0.59 -3.17
N ARG A 116 -2.96 1.09 -4.17
CA ARG A 116 -2.35 1.46 -5.46
C ARG A 116 -1.69 2.83 -5.47
N ALA A 117 -1.67 3.54 -4.33
CA ALA A 117 -1.09 4.87 -4.28
C ALA A 117 0.39 4.89 -4.71
N THR A 118 1.16 3.88 -4.35
CA THR A 118 2.55 3.73 -4.78
C THR A 118 2.67 3.43 -6.27
N GLU A 119 1.82 2.53 -6.78
CA GLU A 119 1.76 2.18 -8.22
C GLU A 119 1.36 3.40 -9.05
N MET A 120 0.30 4.11 -8.66
CA MET A 120 -0.13 5.34 -9.34
C MET A 120 0.95 6.43 -9.36
N ARG A 121 1.73 6.58 -8.26
CA ARG A 121 2.88 7.50 -8.24
C ARG A 121 3.96 7.08 -9.23
N GLN A 122 4.26 5.79 -9.31
CA GLN A 122 5.25 5.28 -10.24
C GLN A 122 4.81 5.48 -11.69
N GLU A 123 3.56 5.19 -12.02
CA GLU A 123 2.98 5.43 -13.35
C GLU A 123 3.02 6.91 -13.72
N GLU A 124 2.66 7.80 -12.78
CA GLU A 124 2.71 9.25 -12.99
C GLU A 124 4.16 9.73 -13.19
N ALA A 125 5.11 9.22 -12.40
CA ALA A 125 6.53 9.52 -12.56
C ALA A 125 7.05 9.09 -13.94
N ILE A 126 6.65 7.92 -14.44
CA ILE A 126 6.96 7.46 -15.81
C ILE A 126 6.38 8.43 -16.84
N ARG A 127 5.10 8.80 -16.67
CA ARG A 127 4.41 9.69 -17.60
C ARG A 127 5.07 11.08 -17.68
N LEU A 128 5.44 11.63 -16.54
CA LEU A 128 6.13 12.92 -16.45
C LEU A 128 7.54 12.84 -17.03
N SER A 129 8.32 11.83 -16.66
CA SER A 129 9.71 11.64 -17.12
C SER A 129 9.83 11.53 -18.64
N ARG A 130 8.80 11.04 -19.31
CA ARG A 130 8.75 10.96 -20.79
C ARG A 130 8.41 12.27 -21.47
N LYS A 131 7.89 13.25 -20.73
CA LYS A 131 7.42 14.54 -21.27
C LYS A 131 8.32 15.71 -20.89
N CYS A 132 9.14 15.55 -19.86
CA CYS A 132 9.97 16.61 -19.32
C CYS A 132 11.44 16.43 -19.71
N ASP A 133 12.15 17.54 -19.87
CA ASP A 133 13.58 17.57 -20.19
C ASP A 133 14.42 17.22 -18.95
N ALA A 134 13.88 17.52 -17.75
CA ALA A 134 14.49 17.19 -16.48
C ALA A 134 13.43 16.81 -15.43
N MET A 135 13.86 16.06 -14.40
CA MET A 135 13.02 15.61 -13.30
C MET A 135 13.67 15.90 -11.96
N VAL A 136 12.87 16.40 -11.03
CA VAL A 136 13.21 16.53 -9.61
C VAL A 136 12.37 15.53 -8.82
N VAL A 137 13.04 14.68 -8.06
CA VAL A 137 12.41 13.74 -7.12
C VAL A 137 12.64 14.25 -5.72
N VAL A 138 11.57 14.61 -5.00
CA VAL A 138 11.64 15.21 -3.67
C VAL A 138 11.41 14.16 -2.60
N GLY A 139 12.28 14.09 -1.61
CA GLY A 139 12.17 13.26 -0.42
C GLY A 139 13.46 12.53 -0.05
N ASP A 140 13.45 11.95 1.14
CA ASP A 140 14.59 11.27 1.75
C ASP A 140 15.17 10.17 0.86
N ALA A 141 16.47 10.28 0.57
CA ALA A 141 17.22 9.31 -0.23
C ALA A 141 17.27 7.90 0.40
N SER A 142 17.14 7.81 1.73
CA SER A 142 17.08 6.54 2.46
C SER A 142 15.72 5.83 2.31
N SER A 143 14.68 6.54 1.87
CA SER A 143 13.37 5.98 1.62
C SER A 143 13.37 5.08 0.38
N ALA A 144 13.08 3.80 0.56
CA ALA A 144 13.01 2.83 -0.54
C ALA A 144 12.04 3.26 -1.65
N ASN A 145 10.92 3.90 -1.30
CA ASN A 145 9.96 4.42 -2.27
C ASN A 145 10.51 5.61 -3.06
N THR A 146 11.19 6.56 -2.40
CA THR A 146 11.79 7.72 -3.04
C THR A 146 12.92 7.30 -3.99
N GLY A 147 13.81 6.42 -3.52
CA GLY A 147 14.88 5.86 -4.33
C GLY A 147 14.36 5.13 -5.59
N ARG A 148 13.26 4.37 -5.43
CA ARG A 148 12.63 3.68 -6.57
C ARG A 148 12.03 4.66 -7.58
N LEU A 149 11.39 5.75 -7.15
CA LEU A 149 10.90 6.80 -8.06
C LEU A 149 12.05 7.43 -8.84
N ALA A 150 13.16 7.77 -8.18
CA ALA A 150 14.34 8.32 -8.84
C ALA A 150 14.90 7.35 -9.90
N MET A 151 14.98 6.06 -9.59
CA MET A 151 15.41 5.03 -10.55
C MET A 151 14.47 4.95 -11.77
N ILE A 152 13.16 4.99 -11.53
CA ILE A 152 12.16 4.97 -12.61
C ILE A 152 12.32 6.21 -13.50
N CYS A 153 12.45 7.40 -12.90
CA CYS A 153 12.65 8.64 -13.66
C CYS A 153 13.91 8.56 -14.54
N LYS A 154 15.02 8.04 -14.00
CA LYS A 154 16.30 7.88 -14.74
C LYS A 154 16.21 6.95 -15.96
N GLN A 155 15.23 6.04 -15.99
CA GLN A 155 15.02 5.18 -17.18
C GLN A 155 14.39 5.94 -18.36
N HIS A 156 13.76 7.08 -18.11
CA HIS A 156 12.96 7.80 -19.11
C HIS A 156 13.38 9.26 -19.32
N CYS A 157 14.15 9.83 -18.40
CA CYS A 157 14.63 11.20 -18.46
C CYS A 157 16.15 11.25 -18.21
N ARG A 158 16.86 12.05 -18.99
CA ARG A 158 18.33 12.13 -18.94
C ARG A 158 18.82 12.86 -17.68
N THR A 159 18.15 13.94 -17.30
CA THR A 159 18.51 14.77 -16.15
C THR A 159 17.53 14.49 -15.03
N VAL A 160 17.98 13.80 -13.98
CA VAL A 160 17.16 13.48 -12.80
C VAL A 160 17.97 13.75 -11.55
N THR A 161 17.46 14.64 -10.69
CA THR A 161 18.04 14.89 -9.36
C THR A 161 17.07 14.43 -8.27
N LEU A 162 17.64 13.98 -7.16
CA LEU A 162 16.91 13.65 -5.94
C LEU A 162 17.33 14.64 -4.88
N VAL A 163 16.38 15.28 -4.21
CA VAL A 163 16.61 16.31 -3.19
C VAL A 163 15.74 16.08 -1.97
N ASP A 164 16.27 16.32 -0.79
CA ASP A 164 15.52 16.26 0.45
C ASP A 164 14.77 17.57 0.72
N HIS A 165 15.34 18.72 0.31
CA HIS A 165 14.77 20.06 0.45
C HIS A 165 15.26 20.99 -0.67
N ALA A 166 14.68 22.20 -0.74
CA ALA A 166 15.00 23.16 -1.81
C ALA A 166 16.50 23.59 -1.83
N GLY A 167 17.15 23.60 -0.67
CA GLY A 167 18.59 23.95 -0.57
C GLY A 167 19.54 22.97 -1.25
N ASP A 168 19.09 21.74 -1.55
CA ASP A 168 19.88 20.73 -2.25
C ASP A 168 19.77 20.85 -3.78
N LEU A 169 18.94 21.76 -4.27
CA LEU A 169 18.63 21.89 -5.68
C LEU A 169 19.73 22.70 -6.40
N ASP A 170 20.52 22.04 -7.23
CA ASP A 170 21.45 22.70 -8.13
C ASP A 170 20.73 23.12 -9.43
N LEU A 171 20.39 24.41 -9.51
CA LEU A 171 19.70 24.97 -10.69
C LEU A 171 20.55 24.90 -11.96
N GLY A 172 21.86 24.77 -11.85
CA GLY A 172 22.77 24.61 -12.99
C GLY A 172 22.51 23.34 -13.79
N LEU A 173 22.00 22.29 -13.12
CA LEU A 173 21.62 21.02 -13.78
C LEU A 173 20.49 21.16 -14.80
N PHE A 174 19.70 22.22 -14.71
CA PHE A 174 18.53 22.44 -15.56
C PHE A 174 18.77 23.47 -16.68
N SER A 175 20.04 23.88 -16.85
CA SER A 175 20.40 24.80 -17.94
C SER A 175 20.04 24.20 -19.30
N GLY A 176 19.14 24.89 -20.03
CA GLY A 176 18.62 24.42 -21.31
C GLY A 176 17.39 23.51 -21.25
N ALA A 177 16.91 23.16 -20.08
CA ALA A 177 15.62 22.45 -19.95
C ALA A 177 14.46 23.42 -20.17
N ALA A 178 13.56 23.10 -21.10
CA ALA A 178 12.32 23.84 -21.31
C ALA A 178 11.21 23.41 -20.35
N THR A 179 11.26 22.17 -19.90
CA THR A 179 10.25 21.57 -18.99
C THR A 179 10.93 20.77 -17.89
N ILE A 180 10.51 21.02 -16.64
CA ILE A 180 10.97 20.31 -15.46
C ILE A 180 9.77 19.65 -14.79
N GLY A 181 9.82 18.33 -14.60
CA GLY A 181 8.80 17.59 -13.87
C GLY A 181 9.20 17.41 -12.40
N ILE A 182 8.25 17.56 -11.47
CA ILE A 182 8.47 17.34 -10.05
C ILE A 182 7.61 16.17 -9.60
N THR A 183 8.22 15.22 -8.89
CA THR A 183 7.52 14.13 -8.19
C THR A 183 8.09 13.96 -6.78
N ALA A 184 7.34 13.30 -5.89
CA ALA A 184 7.75 13.18 -4.50
C ALA A 184 7.47 11.79 -3.93
N GLY A 185 8.29 11.39 -2.97
CA GLY A 185 8.09 10.19 -2.16
C GLY A 185 6.76 10.23 -1.39
N ALA A 186 6.22 9.05 -1.05
CA ALA A 186 4.93 8.93 -0.37
C ALA A 186 4.93 9.59 1.03
N SER A 187 6.06 9.59 1.70
CA SER A 187 6.25 10.17 3.04
C SER A 187 6.73 11.64 3.03
N THR A 188 6.94 12.21 1.84
CA THR A 188 7.44 13.59 1.72
C THR A 188 6.34 14.59 2.13
N PRO A 189 6.60 15.46 3.12
CA PRO A 189 5.64 16.46 3.55
C PRO A 189 5.29 17.45 2.43
N SER A 190 4.04 17.85 2.37
CA SER A 190 3.55 18.77 1.32
C SER A 190 4.22 20.14 1.33
N TRP A 191 4.71 20.62 2.48
CA TRP A 191 5.42 21.88 2.58
C TRP A 191 6.80 21.81 1.92
N ILE A 192 7.53 20.70 2.05
CA ILE A 192 8.80 20.49 1.33
C ILE A 192 8.56 20.50 -0.19
N ILE A 193 7.51 19.82 -0.64
CA ILE A 193 7.18 19.79 -2.09
C ILE A 193 6.91 21.20 -2.60
N LYS A 194 6.21 22.03 -1.82
CA LYS A 194 5.92 23.43 -2.17
C LYS A 194 7.15 24.33 -2.17
N GLU A 195 8.12 24.05 -1.30
CA GLU A 195 9.38 24.79 -1.21
C GLU A 195 10.27 24.53 -2.42
N VAL A 196 10.26 23.30 -2.95
CA VAL A 196 11.02 22.90 -4.15
C VAL A 196 10.35 23.37 -5.45
N ASN A 197 9.03 23.54 -5.46
CA ASN A 197 8.26 23.94 -6.65
C ASN A 197 8.27 25.45 -6.84
#